data_2ea394e3b36ed5e7bf32d9f73ddc781d
#
_entry.id   2ea394e3b36ed5e7bf32d9f73ddc781d
#
_cell.length_a   1.000
_cell.length_b   1.000
_cell.length_c   1.000
_cell.angle_alpha   90.00
_cell.angle_beta   90.00
_cell.angle_gamma   90.00
#
_symmetry.space_group_name_H-M   'P 1'
#
loop_
_entity.id
_entity.type
_entity.pdbx_description
1 polymer ?
#
loop_
_entity_poly.entity_id
_entity_poly.type
_entity_poly.pdbx_seq_one_letter_code
_entity_poly.pdbx_strand_id
1 'polypeptide(L)'
;MIKLLKKSLFLLCSLALLLPFVASADMEVVRIAGQDRYVTSSLVATNFFNSQYLIIASGEKYPDAIMGGCLSTQIKSPILLVQKNNIPDSIKMELRRFTPKKIFVLGGQSSISDSNIRKIKSICNAPILRLAGKDRYQTAHKIDRLRINLQNLTEEQWDGITRHYIGAVSGENFYDALYAAPYIGLRKFETGWIMSLIFCHSVEDFMKESEDSVESLGFLIGDIKVLNSEGFYYPTIIKGRNRYETSAMIASNYYNKYILNLPCDTVVIVSGENYPDGLSAAGFTALHNAPILLTPKKHLDPAVRSFLKNNPVRKVIIVGGENSVSKSIENELGHL
;
A
#
# COMPACT_ATOMS: atom_id res chain seq x y z
N MET A 1 -18.15 54.52 -35.68
CA MET A 1 -17.17 53.97 -34.74
C MET A 1 -17.82 53.52 -33.42
N ILE A 2 -18.66 54.29 -32.76
CA ILE A 2 -19.28 53.96 -31.45
C ILE A 2 -20.26 52.78 -31.52
N LYS A 3 -20.98 52.53 -32.65
CA LYS A 3 -21.89 51.39 -32.81
C LYS A 3 -21.17 50.04 -32.98
N LEU A 4 -19.93 50.00 -33.52
CA LEU A 4 -19.13 48.77 -33.62
C LEU A 4 -18.53 48.40 -32.27
N LEU A 5 -18.10 49.35 -31.45
CA LEU A 5 -17.59 49.07 -30.13
C LEU A 5 -18.63 48.45 -29.17
N LYS A 6 -19.90 48.89 -29.27
CA LYS A 6 -20.99 48.31 -28.46
C LYS A 6 -21.33 46.87 -28.84
N LYS A 7 -21.24 46.50 -30.13
CA LYS A 7 -21.43 45.10 -30.56
C LYS A 7 -20.31 44.18 -30.17
N SER A 8 -19.04 44.63 -30.19
CA SER A 8 -17.89 43.86 -29.73
C SER A 8 -17.91 43.62 -28.22
N LEU A 9 -18.36 44.62 -27.43
CA LEU A 9 -18.44 44.46 -25.98
C LEU A 9 -19.56 43.51 -25.58
N PHE A 10 -20.68 43.46 -26.30
CA PHE A 10 -21.76 42.49 -26.04
C PHE A 10 -21.37 41.08 -26.43
N LEU A 11 -20.56 40.88 -27.48
CA LEU A 11 -20.07 39.57 -27.90
C LEU A 11 -18.99 39.01 -26.89
N LEU A 12 -18.17 39.88 -26.33
CA LEU A 12 -17.21 39.48 -25.26
C LEU A 12 -17.91 39.09 -23.95
N CYS A 13 -18.97 39.82 -23.56
CA CYS A 13 -19.75 39.44 -22.37
C CYS A 13 -20.55 38.13 -22.53
N SER A 14 -21.02 37.81 -23.74
CA SER A 14 -21.75 36.57 -23.99
C SER A 14 -20.83 35.35 -24.08
N LEU A 15 -19.55 35.53 -24.44
CA LEU A 15 -18.56 34.45 -24.47
C LEU A 15 -18.02 34.11 -23.07
N ALA A 16 -18.02 35.08 -22.15
CA ALA A 16 -17.61 34.83 -20.74
C ALA A 16 -18.66 34.03 -19.95
N LEU A 17 -19.90 33.95 -20.40
CA LEU A 17 -20.99 33.19 -19.77
C LEU A 17 -21.05 31.71 -20.20
N LEU A 18 -20.20 31.28 -21.11
CA LEU A 18 -20.11 29.88 -21.60
C LEU A 18 -18.90 29.08 -21.05
N LEU A 19 -18.17 29.64 -20.09
CA LEU A 19 -17.24 28.81 -19.34
C LEU A 19 -18.10 27.86 -18.50
N PRO A 20 -17.96 26.52 -18.69
CA PRO A 20 -18.66 25.62 -17.83
C PRO A 20 -18.15 25.90 -16.41
N PHE A 21 -19.08 26.30 -15.54
CA PHE A 21 -18.82 26.28 -14.09
C PHE A 21 -18.58 24.81 -13.75
N VAL A 22 -17.32 24.39 -13.76
CA VAL A 22 -16.92 23.10 -13.22
C VAL A 22 -17.17 23.23 -11.72
N ALA A 23 -18.39 22.88 -11.29
CA ALA A 23 -18.65 22.69 -9.89
C ALA A 23 -17.59 21.68 -9.41
N SER A 24 -16.73 22.12 -8.52
CA SER A 24 -15.85 21.22 -7.79
C SER A 24 -16.80 20.22 -7.11
N ALA A 25 -16.89 19.01 -7.63
CA ALA A 25 -17.65 17.98 -6.95
C ALA A 25 -16.94 17.74 -5.61
N ASP A 26 -17.69 17.89 -4.52
CA ASP A 26 -17.17 17.58 -3.19
C ASP A 26 -16.52 16.18 -3.20
N MET A 27 -15.39 16.06 -2.55
CA MET A 27 -14.67 14.79 -2.47
C MET A 27 -15.49 13.75 -1.69
N GLU A 28 -15.76 12.60 -2.28
CA GLU A 28 -16.43 11.49 -1.59
C GLU A 28 -15.51 10.94 -0.50
N VAL A 29 -15.92 10.99 0.76
CA VAL A 29 -15.17 10.46 1.88
C VAL A 29 -15.91 9.27 2.48
N VAL A 30 -15.29 8.10 2.46
CA VAL A 30 -15.83 6.85 3.02
C VAL A 30 -14.91 6.36 4.13
N ARG A 31 -15.49 5.95 5.26
CA ARG A 31 -14.73 5.34 6.35
C ARG A 31 -15.00 3.84 6.46
N ILE A 32 -13.94 3.05 6.57
CA ILE A 32 -13.97 1.62 6.89
C ILE A 32 -13.30 1.45 8.25
N ALA A 33 -14.08 1.19 9.27
CA ALA A 33 -13.60 1.05 10.65
C ALA A 33 -14.48 0.08 11.45
N GLY A 34 -13.85 -0.84 12.14
CA GLY A 34 -14.47 -1.68 13.15
C GLY A 34 -14.12 -1.20 14.57
N GLN A 35 -14.65 -1.88 15.57
CA GLN A 35 -14.35 -1.61 16.98
C GLN A 35 -12.87 -1.91 17.33
N ASP A 36 -12.22 -2.76 16.55
CA ASP A 36 -10.81 -3.10 16.65
C ASP A 36 -10.21 -3.41 15.27
N ARG A 37 -8.88 -3.65 15.22
CA ARG A 37 -8.14 -3.98 14.01
C ARG A 37 -8.62 -5.25 13.30
N TYR A 38 -9.16 -6.20 14.04
CA TYR A 38 -9.65 -7.46 13.50
C TYR A 38 -10.97 -7.26 12.79
N VAL A 39 -11.89 -6.51 13.38
CA VAL A 39 -13.13 -6.11 12.72
C VAL A 39 -12.85 -5.20 11.55
N THR A 40 -11.91 -4.25 11.66
CA THR A 40 -11.48 -3.41 10.53
C THR A 40 -10.95 -4.27 9.37
N SER A 41 -10.08 -5.26 9.64
CA SER A 41 -9.57 -6.15 8.57
C SER A 41 -10.65 -7.03 7.95
N SER A 42 -11.65 -7.46 8.73
CA SER A 42 -12.83 -8.16 8.22
C SER A 42 -13.65 -7.26 7.29
N LEU A 43 -13.94 -6.01 7.71
CA LEU A 43 -14.67 -5.04 6.87
C LEU A 43 -13.93 -4.71 5.57
N VAL A 44 -12.60 -4.56 5.61
CA VAL A 44 -11.80 -4.43 4.40
C VAL A 44 -11.98 -5.66 3.51
N ALA A 45 -11.95 -6.86 4.08
CA ALA A 45 -12.07 -8.11 3.34
C ALA A 45 -13.45 -8.30 2.68
N THR A 46 -14.52 -7.67 3.17
CA THR A 46 -15.84 -7.74 2.52
C THR A 46 -15.86 -7.19 1.09
N ASN A 47 -14.88 -6.36 0.72
CA ASN A 47 -14.74 -5.82 -0.64
C ASN A 47 -14.10 -6.82 -1.63
N PHE A 48 -13.64 -7.99 -1.14
CA PHE A 48 -13.04 -9.03 -1.98
C PHE A 48 -14.06 -10.16 -2.19
N PHE A 49 -14.76 -10.15 -3.31
CA PHE A 49 -15.82 -11.13 -3.58
C PHE A 49 -15.28 -12.49 -4.02
N ASN A 50 -14.24 -12.54 -4.85
CA ASN A 50 -13.73 -13.76 -5.47
C ASN A 50 -12.19 -13.86 -5.37
N SER A 51 -11.63 -13.61 -4.19
CA SER A 51 -10.18 -13.75 -4.03
C SER A 51 -9.77 -15.23 -4.08
N GLN A 52 -8.83 -15.56 -4.97
CA GLN A 52 -8.28 -16.92 -5.10
C GLN A 52 -7.35 -17.27 -3.92
N TYR A 53 -6.94 -16.30 -3.16
CA TYR A 53 -6.01 -16.45 -2.04
C TYR A 53 -6.53 -15.70 -0.82
N LEU A 54 -6.08 -16.13 0.35
CA LEU A 54 -6.20 -15.36 1.59
C LEU A 54 -4.82 -15.19 2.21
N ILE A 55 -4.59 -14.04 2.81
CA ILE A 55 -3.40 -13.77 3.59
C ILE A 55 -3.82 -13.65 5.06
N ILE A 56 -3.17 -14.39 5.93
CA ILE A 56 -3.34 -14.33 7.37
C ILE A 56 -2.07 -13.77 7.99
N ALA A 57 -2.20 -12.73 8.80
CA ALA A 57 -1.08 -12.11 9.49
C ALA A 57 -1.44 -11.77 10.95
N SER A 58 -0.41 -11.54 11.77
CA SER A 58 -0.61 -11.12 13.15
C SER A 58 -1.13 -9.67 13.21
N GLY A 59 -2.21 -9.44 13.95
CA GLY A 59 -2.66 -8.10 14.31
C GLY A 59 -1.92 -7.51 15.52
N GLU A 60 -1.06 -8.30 16.19
CA GLU A 60 -0.31 -7.90 17.38
C GLU A 60 1.10 -7.41 17.02
N LYS A 61 1.64 -7.85 15.86
CA LYS A 61 2.98 -7.50 15.37
C LYS A 61 2.89 -7.04 13.92
N TYR A 62 3.48 -5.88 13.61
CA TYR A 62 3.34 -5.26 12.28
C TYR A 62 4.22 -5.83 11.16
N PRO A 63 5.46 -6.32 11.41
CA PRO A 63 6.42 -6.49 10.31
C PRO A 63 5.96 -7.46 9.23
N ASP A 64 5.46 -8.63 9.63
CA ASP A 64 5.03 -9.66 8.69
C ASP A 64 3.79 -9.21 7.88
N ALA A 65 2.84 -8.55 8.55
CA ALA A 65 1.61 -8.06 7.91
C ALA A 65 1.89 -6.96 6.89
N ILE A 66 2.80 -6.01 7.21
CA ILE A 66 3.13 -4.90 6.31
C ILE A 66 3.82 -5.40 5.05
N MET A 67 4.81 -6.28 5.18
CA MET A 67 5.48 -6.86 4.01
C MET A 67 4.53 -7.73 3.17
N GLY A 68 3.54 -8.33 3.83
CA GLY A 68 2.42 -8.98 3.15
C GLY A 68 1.61 -8.05 2.25
N GLY A 69 1.71 -6.73 2.45
CA GLY A 69 1.08 -5.72 1.61
C GLY A 69 1.50 -5.79 0.14
N CYS A 70 2.78 -6.05 -0.16
CA CYS A 70 3.25 -6.27 -1.53
C CYS A 70 2.55 -7.46 -2.19
N LEU A 71 2.53 -8.59 -1.49
CA LEU A 71 1.87 -9.81 -1.96
C LEU A 71 0.37 -9.59 -2.13
N SER A 72 -0.28 -9.03 -1.09
CA SER A 72 -1.71 -8.73 -1.07
C SER A 72 -2.14 -7.88 -2.26
N THR A 73 -1.39 -6.83 -2.54
CA THR A 73 -1.65 -5.92 -3.66
C THR A 73 -1.47 -6.62 -5.00
N GLN A 74 -0.39 -7.37 -5.19
CA GLN A 74 -0.13 -8.07 -6.46
C GLN A 74 -1.19 -9.10 -6.80
N ILE A 75 -1.60 -9.92 -5.81
CA ILE A 75 -2.58 -11.01 -6.05
C ILE A 75 -4.02 -10.60 -5.76
N LYS A 76 -4.26 -9.32 -5.44
CA LYS A 76 -5.58 -8.75 -5.09
C LYS A 76 -6.30 -9.60 -4.04
N SER A 77 -5.63 -9.80 -2.91
CA SER A 77 -6.09 -10.67 -1.82
C SER A 77 -6.18 -9.91 -0.50
N PRO A 78 -7.22 -10.13 0.32
CA PRO A 78 -7.32 -9.49 1.63
C PRO A 78 -6.26 -10.02 2.60
N ILE A 79 -5.86 -9.15 3.54
CA ILE A 79 -5.09 -9.54 4.72
C ILE A 79 -6.05 -9.61 5.91
N LEU A 80 -6.28 -10.80 6.43
CA LEU A 80 -7.05 -11.04 7.63
C LEU A 80 -6.12 -11.09 8.85
N LEU A 81 -6.41 -10.26 9.84
CA LEU A 81 -5.60 -10.17 11.05
C LEU A 81 -6.08 -11.15 12.11
N VAL A 82 -5.16 -11.85 12.75
CA VAL A 82 -5.46 -12.77 13.87
C VAL A 82 -4.57 -12.47 15.07
N GLN A 83 -4.98 -12.91 16.23
CA GLN A 83 -4.13 -12.96 17.43
C GLN A 83 -3.21 -14.18 17.36
N LYS A 84 -2.14 -14.20 18.16
CA LYS A 84 -1.22 -15.33 18.18
C LYS A 84 -1.92 -16.69 18.41
N ASN A 85 -2.85 -16.75 19.37
CA ASN A 85 -3.50 -17.99 19.80
C ASN A 85 -5.01 -18.03 19.57
N ASN A 86 -5.59 -16.96 19.03
CA ASN A 86 -7.02 -16.85 18.83
C ASN A 86 -7.38 -16.30 17.46
N ILE A 87 -8.52 -16.71 16.94
CA ILE A 87 -9.14 -16.19 15.72
C ILE A 87 -10.38 -15.42 16.17
N PRO A 88 -10.42 -14.08 16.05
CA PRO A 88 -11.61 -13.29 16.36
C PRO A 88 -12.83 -13.74 15.53
N ASP A 89 -14.03 -13.59 16.08
CA ASP A 89 -15.25 -14.10 15.43
C ASP A 89 -15.51 -13.44 14.07
N SER A 90 -15.21 -12.14 13.92
CA SER A 90 -15.26 -11.45 12.64
C SER A 90 -14.39 -12.15 11.58
N ILE A 91 -13.21 -12.61 11.97
CA ILE A 91 -12.29 -13.32 11.06
C ILE A 91 -12.75 -14.75 10.78
N LYS A 92 -13.36 -15.44 11.77
CA LYS A 92 -13.97 -16.76 11.52
C LYS A 92 -15.09 -16.67 10.50
N MET A 93 -15.87 -15.59 10.51
CA MET A 93 -16.91 -15.34 9.50
C MET A 93 -16.30 -15.20 8.10
N GLU A 94 -15.25 -14.41 7.95
CA GLU A 94 -14.55 -14.26 6.66
C GLU A 94 -13.93 -15.58 6.18
N LEU A 95 -13.28 -16.33 7.07
CA LEU A 95 -12.72 -17.66 6.73
C LEU A 95 -13.78 -18.65 6.22
N ARG A 96 -15.04 -18.55 6.69
CA ARG A 96 -16.15 -19.38 6.19
C ARG A 96 -16.68 -18.88 4.85
N ARG A 97 -16.62 -17.57 4.61
CA ARG A 97 -17.12 -16.94 3.38
C ARG A 97 -16.22 -17.22 2.17
N PHE A 98 -14.91 -17.28 2.39
CA PHE A 98 -13.96 -17.50 1.31
C PHE A 98 -13.75 -18.99 0.98
N THR A 99 -13.55 -19.28 -0.31
CA THR A 99 -13.13 -20.60 -0.82
C THR A 99 -11.79 -20.45 -1.59
N PRO A 100 -10.69 -20.09 -0.90
CA PRO A 100 -9.44 -19.80 -1.57
C PRO A 100 -8.76 -21.07 -2.06
N LYS A 101 -8.01 -20.97 -3.16
CA LYS A 101 -7.11 -22.04 -3.62
C LYS A 101 -5.96 -22.28 -2.64
N LYS A 102 -5.53 -21.25 -1.91
CA LYS A 102 -4.45 -21.32 -0.91
C LYS A 102 -4.54 -20.19 0.09
N ILE A 103 -4.12 -20.47 1.31
CA ILE A 103 -3.96 -19.49 2.39
C ILE A 103 -2.46 -19.29 2.63
N PHE A 104 -2.01 -18.05 2.61
CA PHE A 104 -0.66 -17.65 3.01
C PHE A 104 -0.68 -17.15 4.45
N VAL A 105 0.09 -17.78 5.33
CA VAL A 105 0.23 -17.37 6.73
C VAL A 105 1.60 -16.71 6.88
N LEU A 106 1.60 -15.42 7.24
CA LEU A 106 2.82 -14.63 7.36
C LEU A 106 3.30 -14.62 8.82
N GLY A 107 4.57 -14.97 8.99
CA GLY A 107 5.24 -14.99 10.27
C GLY A 107 5.30 -16.36 10.95
N GLY A 108 6.24 -16.47 11.89
CA GLY A 108 6.55 -17.69 12.63
C GLY A 108 5.56 -18.00 13.75
N GLN A 109 5.86 -19.03 14.54
CA GLN A 109 5.05 -19.46 15.68
C GLN A 109 4.94 -18.39 16.78
N SER A 110 5.90 -17.47 16.86
CA SER A 110 5.86 -16.32 17.78
C SER A 110 4.81 -15.28 17.39
N SER A 111 4.41 -15.23 16.11
CA SER A 111 3.39 -14.33 15.55
C SER A 111 2.01 -15.02 15.48
N ILE A 112 1.97 -16.27 14.98
CA ILE A 112 0.76 -17.08 14.86
C ILE A 112 1.11 -18.54 15.22
N SER A 113 0.54 -19.06 16.30
CA SER A 113 0.85 -20.41 16.78
C SER A 113 0.34 -21.50 15.83
N ASP A 114 0.99 -22.67 15.86
CA ASP A 114 0.55 -23.82 15.07
C ASP A 114 -0.83 -24.32 15.48
N SER A 115 -1.17 -24.15 16.77
CA SER A 115 -2.52 -24.42 17.27
C SER A 115 -3.55 -23.54 16.56
N ASN A 116 -3.22 -22.25 16.34
CA ASN A 116 -4.10 -21.33 15.64
C ASN A 116 -4.21 -21.65 14.15
N ILE A 117 -3.12 -22.11 13.51
CA ILE A 117 -3.16 -22.62 12.12
C ILE A 117 -4.09 -23.82 11.98
N ARG A 118 -4.03 -24.78 12.92
CA ARG A 118 -4.96 -25.92 12.90
C ARG A 118 -6.42 -25.48 12.98
N LYS A 119 -6.73 -24.46 13.80
CA LYS A 119 -8.09 -23.88 13.88
C LYS A 119 -8.48 -23.20 12.56
N ILE A 120 -7.55 -22.44 11.92
CA ILE A 120 -7.81 -21.85 10.60
C ILE A 120 -8.16 -22.93 9.59
N LYS A 121 -7.36 -24.02 9.55
CA LYS A 121 -7.58 -25.13 8.63
C LYS A 121 -8.91 -25.86 8.86
N SER A 122 -9.37 -25.96 10.12
CA SER A 122 -10.68 -26.56 10.43
C SER A 122 -11.87 -25.71 10.01
N ILE A 123 -11.68 -24.38 9.88
CA ILE A 123 -12.74 -23.45 9.45
C ILE A 123 -12.74 -23.32 7.91
N CYS A 124 -11.55 -23.21 7.30
CA CYS A 124 -11.38 -23.08 5.86
C CYS A 124 -10.43 -24.18 5.37
N ASN A 125 -10.97 -25.18 4.68
CA ASN A 125 -10.23 -26.38 4.25
C ASN A 125 -9.35 -26.12 3.00
N ALA A 126 -8.63 -25.02 2.97
CA ALA A 126 -7.69 -24.71 1.90
C ALA A 126 -6.25 -25.10 2.30
N PRO A 127 -5.37 -25.43 1.32
CA PRO A 127 -3.95 -25.61 1.58
C PRO A 127 -3.34 -24.35 2.23
N ILE A 128 -2.52 -24.54 3.26
CA ILE A 128 -1.85 -23.45 3.96
C ILE A 128 -0.36 -23.50 3.66
N LEU A 129 0.20 -22.35 3.26
CA LEU A 129 1.64 -22.12 3.16
C LEU A 129 2.05 -21.06 4.18
N ARG A 130 2.90 -21.45 5.14
CA ARG A 130 3.50 -20.50 6.09
C ARG A 130 4.77 -19.90 5.49
N LEU A 131 4.86 -18.57 5.52
CA LEU A 131 6.04 -17.80 5.15
C LEU A 131 6.64 -17.21 6.42
N ALA A 132 7.77 -17.76 6.86
CA ALA A 132 8.45 -17.36 8.10
C ALA A 132 9.95 -17.53 7.96
N GLY A 133 10.71 -16.53 8.37
CA GLY A 133 12.15 -16.54 8.56
C GLY A 133 12.52 -16.59 10.04
N LYS A 134 13.79 -16.48 10.35
CA LYS A 134 14.31 -16.35 11.73
C LYS A 134 13.89 -15.00 12.34
N ASP A 135 13.78 -13.99 11.50
CA ASP A 135 13.44 -12.61 11.83
C ASP A 135 12.53 -11.99 10.76
N ARG A 136 12.24 -10.69 10.93
CA ARG A 136 11.41 -9.92 9.99
C ARG A 136 12.06 -9.78 8.61
N TYR A 137 13.38 -9.67 8.54
CA TYR A 137 14.14 -9.50 7.29
C TYR A 137 14.04 -10.77 6.44
N GLN A 138 14.33 -11.93 7.01
CA GLN A 138 14.17 -13.20 6.30
C GLN A 138 12.71 -13.52 5.96
N THR A 139 11.76 -13.13 6.82
CA THR A 139 10.34 -13.29 6.49
C THR A 139 9.97 -12.44 5.28
N ALA A 140 10.43 -11.18 5.23
CA ALA A 140 10.22 -10.28 4.10
C ALA A 140 10.78 -10.86 2.78
N HIS A 141 12.01 -11.37 2.80
CA HIS A 141 12.61 -12.04 1.64
C HIS A 141 11.79 -13.24 1.14
N LYS A 142 11.27 -14.08 2.06
CA LYS A 142 10.42 -15.21 1.65
C LYS A 142 9.10 -14.78 1.05
N ILE A 143 8.51 -13.70 1.56
CA ILE A 143 7.29 -13.11 0.99
C ILE A 143 7.57 -12.58 -0.40
N ASP A 144 8.67 -11.83 -0.58
CA ASP A 144 9.04 -11.26 -1.87
C ASP A 144 9.39 -12.34 -2.90
N ARG A 145 10.16 -13.38 -2.53
CA ARG A 145 10.45 -14.52 -3.40
C ARG A 145 9.17 -15.24 -3.85
N LEU A 146 8.21 -15.45 -2.94
CA LEU A 146 6.90 -16.00 -3.32
C LEU A 146 6.18 -15.07 -4.31
N ARG A 147 6.21 -13.78 -4.06
CA ARG A 147 5.58 -12.76 -4.90
C ARG A 147 6.13 -12.80 -6.33
N ILE A 148 7.46 -12.90 -6.47
CA ILE A 148 8.11 -13.04 -7.77
C ILE A 148 7.65 -14.34 -8.46
N ASN A 149 7.70 -15.47 -7.76
CA ASN A 149 7.29 -16.76 -8.32
C ASN A 149 5.82 -16.79 -8.77
N LEU A 150 4.94 -16.03 -8.10
CA LEU A 150 3.52 -15.93 -8.48
C LEU A 150 3.28 -15.07 -9.72
N GLN A 151 4.29 -14.41 -10.28
CA GLN A 151 4.16 -13.73 -11.57
C GLN A 151 4.10 -14.71 -12.74
N ASN A 152 4.48 -16.00 -12.52
CA ASN A 152 4.45 -17.07 -13.52
C ASN A 152 5.16 -16.67 -14.82
N LEU A 153 6.34 -16.10 -14.71
CA LEU A 153 7.14 -15.67 -15.85
C LEU A 153 7.54 -16.91 -16.68
N THR A 154 7.48 -16.79 -18.00
CA THR A 154 8.02 -17.81 -18.92
C THR A 154 9.55 -17.84 -18.86
N GLU A 155 10.18 -18.91 -19.38
CA GLU A 155 11.64 -18.97 -19.49
C GLU A 155 12.19 -17.79 -20.29
N GLU A 156 11.57 -17.45 -21.43
CA GLU A 156 11.93 -16.30 -22.25
C GLU A 156 11.83 -14.97 -21.47
N GLN A 157 10.81 -14.83 -20.62
CA GLN A 157 10.69 -13.63 -19.75
C GLN A 157 11.75 -13.63 -18.65
N TRP A 158 12.14 -14.79 -18.08
CA TRP A 158 13.23 -14.89 -17.13
C TRP A 158 14.57 -14.53 -17.77
N ASP A 159 14.86 -15.06 -18.95
CA ASP A 159 16.08 -14.76 -19.71
C ASP A 159 16.10 -13.29 -20.18
N GLY A 160 14.94 -12.71 -20.42
CA GLY A 160 14.76 -11.30 -20.79
C GLY A 160 14.83 -10.33 -19.60
N ILE A 161 15.03 -10.80 -18.35
CA ILE A 161 15.20 -9.91 -17.20
C ILE A 161 16.56 -9.23 -17.29
N THR A 162 16.54 -7.98 -17.66
CA THR A 162 17.74 -7.14 -17.75
C THR A 162 18.01 -6.39 -16.45
N ARG A 163 17.01 -6.23 -15.58
CA ARG A 163 17.13 -5.50 -14.32
C ARG A 163 16.18 -6.02 -13.25
N HIS A 164 16.75 -6.21 -12.06
CA HIS A 164 16.00 -6.45 -10.84
C HIS A 164 16.12 -5.20 -9.95
N TYR A 165 15.05 -4.45 -9.78
CA TYR A 165 15.03 -3.28 -8.92
C TYR A 165 14.55 -3.66 -7.52
N ILE A 166 15.32 -3.27 -6.52
CA ILE A 166 14.99 -3.48 -5.12
C ILE A 166 14.64 -2.14 -4.49
N GLY A 167 13.45 -2.04 -3.94
CA GLY A 167 13.06 -1.00 -3.00
C GLY A 167 13.44 -1.43 -1.60
N ALA A 168 14.24 -0.64 -0.90
CA ALA A 168 14.59 -0.89 0.49
C ALA A 168 13.85 0.06 1.42
N VAL A 169 13.31 -0.48 2.51
CA VAL A 169 12.66 0.26 3.60
C VAL A 169 13.24 -0.16 4.94
N SER A 170 13.22 0.74 5.93
CA SER A 170 13.65 0.39 7.28
C SER A 170 12.77 -0.72 7.88
N GLY A 171 13.39 -1.75 8.45
CA GLY A 171 12.71 -2.76 9.24
C GLY A 171 12.36 -2.33 10.67
N GLU A 172 12.84 -1.16 11.11
CA GLU A 172 12.69 -0.68 12.48
C GLU A 172 11.43 0.15 12.70
N ASN A 173 10.82 0.67 11.65
CA ASN A 173 9.56 1.41 11.70
C ASN A 173 8.50 0.79 10.79
N PHE A 174 7.23 1.15 11.01
CA PHE A 174 6.12 0.57 10.23
C PHE A 174 5.69 1.45 9.04
N TYR A 175 5.92 2.75 9.12
CA TYR A 175 5.27 3.69 8.21
C TYR A 175 5.82 3.65 6.79
N ASP A 176 7.13 3.52 6.61
CA ASP A 176 7.71 3.54 5.28
C ASP A 176 7.26 2.33 4.44
N ALA A 177 7.24 1.16 5.05
CA ALA A 177 6.76 -0.04 4.39
C ALA A 177 5.24 -0.02 4.13
N LEU A 178 4.46 0.70 4.94
CA LEU A 178 3.01 0.70 4.83
C LEU A 178 2.50 1.30 3.51
N TYR A 179 3.15 2.36 3.01
CA TYR A 179 2.82 2.93 1.70
C TYR A 179 3.70 2.38 0.56
N ALA A 180 4.93 1.94 0.86
CA ALA A 180 5.82 1.37 -0.14
C ALA A 180 5.36 -0.01 -0.61
N ALA A 181 4.84 -0.86 0.29
CA ALA A 181 4.44 -2.21 -0.03
C ALA A 181 3.35 -2.27 -1.12
N PRO A 182 2.23 -1.55 -1.04
CA PRO A 182 1.26 -1.54 -2.13
C PRO A 182 1.81 -0.90 -3.41
N TYR A 183 2.64 0.14 -3.31
CA TYR A 183 3.27 0.76 -4.47
C TYR A 183 4.12 -0.24 -5.26
N ILE A 184 4.98 -1.00 -4.59
CA ILE A 184 5.80 -2.04 -5.22
C ILE A 184 4.93 -3.22 -5.70
N GLY A 185 3.90 -3.60 -4.93
CA GLY A 185 3.00 -4.70 -5.27
C GLY A 185 2.17 -4.47 -6.54
N LEU A 186 1.89 -3.21 -6.90
CA LEU A 186 1.23 -2.85 -8.17
C LEU A 186 2.16 -2.97 -9.38
N ARG A 187 3.47 -2.92 -9.17
CA ARG A 187 4.44 -3.01 -10.27
C ARG A 187 4.63 -4.47 -10.66
N LYS A 188 4.10 -4.80 -11.81
CA LYS A 188 4.26 -6.11 -12.43
C LYS A 188 5.54 -6.13 -13.27
N PHE A 189 5.96 -7.35 -13.62
CA PHE A 189 6.96 -7.52 -14.65
C PHE A 189 6.51 -6.80 -15.94
N GLU A 190 7.27 -5.81 -16.35
CA GLU A 190 7.09 -5.12 -17.62
C GLU A 190 8.45 -5.12 -18.34
N THR A 191 8.51 -5.76 -19.52
CA THR A 191 9.64 -5.69 -20.44
C THR A 191 11.02 -5.80 -19.78
N GLY A 192 11.28 -6.92 -19.07
CA GLY A 192 12.61 -7.22 -18.52
C GLY A 192 12.93 -6.67 -17.14
N TRP A 193 11.93 -6.19 -16.38
CA TRP A 193 12.16 -5.61 -15.06
C TRP A 193 11.32 -6.32 -13.99
N ILE A 194 11.96 -6.69 -12.88
CA ILE A 194 11.31 -7.16 -11.66
C ILE A 194 11.52 -6.13 -10.55
N MET A 195 10.53 -5.95 -9.70
CA MET A 195 10.63 -5.10 -8.52
C MET A 195 10.37 -5.89 -7.24
N SER A 196 11.26 -5.74 -6.29
CA SER A 196 11.19 -6.29 -4.94
C SER A 196 11.04 -5.20 -3.89
N LEU A 197 10.50 -5.55 -2.74
CA LEU A 197 10.58 -4.72 -1.53
C LEU A 197 11.18 -5.55 -0.40
N ILE A 198 12.19 -5.00 0.25
CA ILE A 198 12.84 -5.65 1.37
C ILE A 198 12.96 -4.72 2.58
N PHE A 199 13.03 -5.33 3.76
CA PHE A 199 13.53 -4.66 4.95
C PHE A 199 15.05 -4.67 4.98
N CYS A 200 15.67 -3.56 5.41
CA CYS A 200 17.08 -3.52 5.76
C CYS A 200 17.33 -2.60 6.96
N HIS A 201 18.45 -2.81 7.65
CA HIS A 201 18.92 -1.90 8.70
C HIS A 201 19.67 -0.70 8.10
N SER A 202 20.54 -1.00 7.15
CA SER A 202 21.34 -0.06 6.40
C SER A 202 21.56 -0.59 4.98
N VAL A 203 22.05 0.24 4.08
CA VAL A 203 22.43 -0.17 2.74
C VAL A 203 23.58 -1.19 2.79
N GLU A 204 24.52 -1.02 3.71
CA GLU A 204 25.67 -1.92 3.88
C GLU A 204 25.25 -3.32 4.36
N ASP A 205 24.25 -3.41 5.25
CA ASP A 205 23.74 -4.70 5.70
C ASP A 205 23.01 -5.42 4.57
N PHE A 206 22.22 -4.68 3.80
CA PHE A 206 21.63 -5.21 2.57
C PHE A 206 22.67 -5.79 1.63
N MET A 207 23.77 -5.07 1.41
CA MET A 207 24.87 -5.48 0.52
C MET A 207 25.61 -6.73 1.00
N LYS A 208 25.69 -6.94 2.30
CA LYS A 208 26.32 -8.13 2.88
C LYS A 208 25.41 -9.37 2.88
N GLU A 209 24.12 -9.16 2.98
CA GLU A 209 23.12 -10.23 3.13
C GLU A 209 22.50 -10.67 1.81
N SER A 210 22.55 -9.82 0.78
CA SER A 210 22.03 -10.17 -0.55
C SER A 210 23.04 -11.00 -1.32
N GLU A 211 22.65 -12.22 -1.70
CA GLU A 211 23.37 -13.02 -2.69
C GLU A 211 23.24 -12.40 -4.10
N ASP A 212 22.33 -11.43 -4.26
CA ASP A 212 22.05 -10.73 -5.51
C ASP A 212 23.04 -9.57 -5.69
N SER A 213 23.54 -9.40 -6.90
CA SER A 213 24.50 -8.35 -7.23
C SER A 213 23.98 -6.95 -6.91
N VAL A 214 24.87 -6.10 -6.46
CA VAL A 214 24.66 -4.69 -6.05
C VAL A 214 23.94 -3.82 -7.07
N GLU A 215 23.87 -4.25 -8.30
CA GLU A 215 23.26 -3.53 -9.43
C GLU A 215 21.74 -3.36 -9.31
N SER A 216 21.15 -3.97 -8.28
CA SER A 216 19.69 -4.09 -8.13
C SER A 216 19.05 -3.07 -7.22
N LEU A 217 19.78 -2.30 -6.39
CA LEU A 217 19.19 -1.34 -5.48
C LEU A 217 18.66 -0.11 -6.25
N GLY A 218 17.35 -0.11 -6.51
CA GLY A 218 16.68 0.94 -7.29
C GLY A 218 16.19 2.11 -6.45
N PHE A 219 15.65 1.84 -5.25
CA PHE A 219 14.99 2.83 -4.42
C PHE A 219 15.32 2.66 -2.94
N LEU A 220 15.60 3.79 -2.28
CA LEU A 220 15.58 3.91 -0.82
C LEU A 220 14.34 4.71 -0.44
N ILE A 221 13.46 4.12 0.35
CA ILE A 221 12.19 4.74 0.72
C ILE A 221 12.17 5.01 2.22
N GLY A 222 11.98 6.29 2.58
CA GLY A 222 11.92 6.73 3.95
C GLY A 222 13.30 6.92 4.59
N ASP A 223 13.38 6.63 5.88
CA ASP A 223 14.55 6.93 6.70
C ASP A 223 15.49 5.72 6.83
N ILE A 224 16.24 5.43 5.76
CA ILE A 224 17.26 4.39 5.76
C ILE A 224 18.64 5.04 5.89
N LYS A 225 19.49 4.48 6.73
CA LYS A 225 20.88 4.92 6.88
C LYS A 225 21.68 4.49 5.65
N VAL A 226 22.33 5.48 5.02
CA VAL A 226 23.33 5.26 3.97
C VAL A 226 24.67 5.62 4.59
N LEU A 227 25.52 4.64 4.88
CA LEU A 227 26.75 4.87 5.62
C LEU A 227 27.92 5.27 4.72
N ASN A 228 28.13 4.67 3.54
CA ASN A 228 29.14 5.08 2.60
C ASN A 228 28.79 4.58 1.19
N SER A 229 28.71 5.47 0.22
CA SER A 229 28.34 5.16 -1.16
C SER A 229 29.51 5.22 -2.16
N GLU A 230 30.74 5.14 -1.70
CA GLU A 230 31.89 5.13 -2.61
C GLU A 230 31.89 3.86 -3.48
N GLY A 231 31.57 4.04 -4.76
CA GLY A 231 31.67 2.98 -5.77
C GLY A 231 30.37 2.32 -6.22
N PHE A 232 29.19 2.77 -5.78
CA PHE A 232 27.92 2.14 -6.11
C PHE A 232 27.01 2.99 -7.00
N TYR A 233 26.15 2.29 -7.76
CA TYR A 233 25.05 2.88 -8.51
C TYR A 233 24.11 3.58 -7.50
N TYR A 234 23.86 4.86 -7.69
CA TYR A 234 23.07 5.67 -6.76
C TYR A 234 21.59 5.30 -6.85
N PRO A 235 20.98 4.71 -5.79
CA PRO A 235 19.54 4.47 -5.78
C PRO A 235 18.77 5.79 -5.73
N THR A 236 17.57 5.78 -6.27
CA THR A 236 16.64 6.90 -6.12
C THR A 236 16.17 6.98 -4.66
N ILE A 237 16.45 8.09 -3.98
CA ILE A 237 16.00 8.31 -2.61
C ILE A 237 14.62 8.97 -2.64
N ILE A 238 13.62 8.30 -2.07
CA ILE A 238 12.26 8.83 -1.91
C ILE A 238 12.06 9.09 -0.42
N LYS A 239 12.39 10.30 0.01
CA LYS A 239 12.32 10.74 1.41
C LYS A 239 11.86 12.19 1.49
N GLY A 240 10.73 12.43 2.12
CA GLY A 240 10.24 13.74 2.51
C GLY A 240 10.78 14.17 3.89
N ARG A 241 10.39 15.35 4.36
CA ARG A 241 10.75 15.88 5.68
C ARG A 241 10.18 15.04 6.82
N ASN A 242 9.10 14.35 6.56
CA ASN A 242 8.43 13.45 7.50
C ASN A 242 7.72 12.31 6.74
N ARG A 243 7.17 11.31 7.46
CA ARG A 243 6.45 10.16 6.90
C ARG A 243 5.25 10.52 6.04
N TYR A 244 4.59 11.64 6.33
CA TYR A 244 3.41 12.10 5.61
C TYR A 244 3.78 12.64 4.24
N GLU A 245 4.81 13.48 4.18
CA GLU A 245 5.36 13.98 2.92
C GLU A 245 5.94 12.82 2.08
N THR A 246 6.65 11.87 2.70
CA THR A 246 7.16 10.69 1.98
C THR A 246 6.00 9.88 1.36
N SER A 247 4.89 9.68 2.09
CA SER A 247 3.71 9.00 1.55
C SER A 247 3.10 9.74 0.36
N ALA A 248 3.06 11.08 0.39
CA ALA A 248 2.57 11.90 -0.72
C ALA A 248 3.53 11.85 -1.93
N MET A 249 4.84 11.78 -1.72
CA MET A 249 5.82 11.58 -2.80
C MET A 249 5.63 10.22 -3.49
N ILE A 250 5.44 9.14 -2.73
CA ILE A 250 5.13 7.82 -3.28
C ILE A 250 3.79 7.86 -4.03
N ALA A 251 2.76 8.50 -3.46
CA ALA A 251 1.47 8.63 -4.10
C ALA A 251 1.56 9.36 -5.45
N SER A 252 2.41 10.37 -5.57
CA SER A 252 2.63 11.09 -6.83
C SER A 252 3.15 10.19 -7.95
N ASN A 253 3.88 9.12 -7.63
CA ASN A 253 4.37 8.16 -8.60
C ASN A 253 3.26 7.31 -9.25
N TYR A 254 2.08 7.19 -8.64
CA TYR A 254 0.93 6.51 -9.24
C TYR A 254 0.43 7.25 -10.48
N TYR A 255 0.48 8.58 -10.47
CA TYR A 255 0.05 9.43 -11.57
C TYR A 255 1.15 9.69 -12.61
N ASN A 256 2.40 9.37 -12.27
CA ASN A 256 3.51 9.60 -13.17
C ASN A 256 3.43 8.63 -14.36
N LYS A 257 3.26 9.19 -15.58
CA LYS A 257 3.13 8.43 -16.83
C LYS A 257 4.34 7.54 -17.16
N TYR A 258 5.50 7.82 -16.57
CA TYR A 258 6.71 7.04 -16.76
C TYR A 258 6.93 5.97 -15.68
N ILE A 259 6.06 5.92 -14.66
CA ILE A 259 6.23 5.02 -13.51
C ILE A 259 5.09 4.02 -13.46
N LEU A 260 3.89 4.44 -13.09
CA LEU A 260 2.71 3.55 -12.99
C LEU A 260 1.61 3.92 -13.97
N ASN A 261 1.45 5.21 -14.26
CA ASN A 261 0.43 5.76 -15.15
C ASN A 261 -0.97 5.18 -14.89
N LEU A 262 -1.33 5.04 -13.63
CA LEU A 262 -2.62 4.50 -13.24
C LEU A 262 -3.67 5.62 -13.24
N PRO A 263 -4.83 5.44 -13.88
CA PRO A 263 -5.97 6.32 -13.69
C PRO A 263 -6.49 6.10 -12.27
N CYS A 264 -6.11 6.97 -11.36
CA CYS A 264 -6.41 6.86 -9.95
C CYS A 264 -7.19 8.11 -9.52
N ASP A 265 -8.45 7.93 -9.21
CA ASP A 265 -9.32 8.97 -8.63
C ASP A 265 -9.57 8.74 -7.13
N THR A 266 -9.02 7.67 -6.60
CA THR A 266 -9.22 7.21 -5.23
C THR A 266 -7.90 7.16 -4.48
N VAL A 267 -7.90 7.57 -3.22
CA VAL A 267 -6.77 7.39 -2.29
C VAL A 267 -7.23 6.71 -1.01
N VAL A 268 -6.32 5.99 -0.36
CA VAL A 268 -6.57 5.38 0.95
C VAL A 268 -5.80 6.16 2.00
N ILE A 269 -6.49 6.64 3.04
CA ILE A 269 -5.87 7.35 4.18
C ILE A 269 -5.85 6.43 5.39
N VAL A 270 -4.69 6.33 6.02
CA VAL A 270 -4.49 5.59 7.27
C VAL A 270 -3.69 6.42 8.26
N SER A 271 -3.72 6.04 9.54
CA SER A 271 -2.92 6.71 10.56
C SER A 271 -1.42 6.53 10.32
N GLY A 272 -0.67 7.61 10.39
CA GLY A 272 0.79 7.59 10.44
C GLY A 272 1.36 7.49 11.86
N GLU A 273 0.51 7.49 12.89
CA GLU A 273 0.89 7.35 14.30
C GLU A 273 0.71 5.93 14.82
N ASN A 274 -0.22 5.16 14.21
CA ASN A 274 -0.55 3.79 14.57
C ASN A 274 -0.61 2.89 13.33
N TYR A 275 -0.11 1.66 13.44
CA TYR A 275 -0.12 0.71 12.33
C TYR A 275 -1.38 -0.18 12.23
N PRO A 276 -2.17 -0.42 13.30
CA PRO A 276 -3.09 -1.57 13.32
C PRO A 276 -4.10 -1.64 12.19
N ASP A 277 -4.79 -0.53 11.91
CA ASP A 277 -5.81 -0.47 10.87
C ASP A 277 -5.18 -0.49 9.47
N GLY A 278 -4.01 0.15 9.33
CA GLY A 278 -3.26 0.21 8.07
C GLY A 278 -2.76 -1.16 7.57
N LEU A 279 -2.58 -2.15 8.47
CA LEU A 279 -2.07 -3.47 8.09
C LEU A 279 -2.95 -4.20 7.07
N SER A 280 -4.25 -3.98 7.08
CA SER A 280 -5.18 -4.58 6.15
C SER A 280 -5.45 -3.74 4.89
N ALA A 281 -5.03 -2.47 4.90
CA ALA A 281 -5.34 -1.52 3.84
C ALA A 281 -4.66 -1.85 2.49
N ALA A 282 -3.47 -2.46 2.50
CA ALA A 282 -2.66 -2.66 1.31
C ALA A 282 -3.38 -3.44 0.18
N GLY A 283 -4.02 -4.55 0.51
CA GLY A 283 -4.77 -5.32 -0.49
C GLY A 283 -5.95 -4.55 -1.08
N PHE A 284 -6.55 -3.69 -0.27
CA PHE A 284 -7.66 -2.85 -0.68
C PHE A 284 -7.23 -1.77 -1.70
N THR A 285 -5.99 -1.29 -1.61
CA THR A 285 -5.44 -0.34 -2.59
C THR A 285 -5.40 -0.93 -4.00
N ALA A 286 -5.16 -2.23 -4.12
CA ALA A 286 -5.13 -2.90 -5.43
C ALA A 286 -6.49 -2.98 -6.13
N LEU A 287 -7.58 -2.96 -5.38
CA LEU A 287 -8.94 -2.94 -5.96
C LEU A 287 -9.28 -1.59 -6.60
N HIS A 288 -8.67 -0.52 -6.10
CA HIS A 288 -8.93 0.85 -6.51
C HIS A 288 -7.76 1.50 -7.25
N ASN A 289 -6.65 0.79 -7.47
CA ASN A 289 -5.37 1.37 -7.93
C ASN A 289 -4.94 2.58 -7.08
N ALA A 290 -5.25 2.57 -5.79
CA ALA A 290 -5.16 3.73 -4.91
C ALA A 290 -3.84 3.75 -4.13
N PRO A 291 -3.14 4.89 -4.02
CA PRO A 291 -2.02 5.03 -3.11
C PRO A 291 -2.49 5.11 -1.64
N ILE A 292 -1.59 4.73 -0.72
CA ILE A 292 -1.77 4.99 0.71
C ILE A 292 -1.13 6.33 1.06
N LEU A 293 -1.92 7.20 1.68
CA LEU A 293 -1.48 8.44 2.33
C LEU A 293 -1.56 8.29 3.83
N LEU A 294 -0.53 8.73 4.52
CA LEU A 294 -0.53 8.77 5.98
C LEU A 294 -1.02 10.12 6.50
N THR A 295 -1.71 10.11 7.64
CA THR A 295 -2.12 11.34 8.32
C THR A 295 -1.84 11.28 9.82
N PRO A 296 -1.49 12.42 10.47
CA PRO A 296 -1.61 12.55 11.91
C PRO A 296 -3.07 12.37 12.35
N LYS A 297 -3.30 12.10 13.63
CA LYS A 297 -4.65 11.86 14.16
C LYS A 297 -5.59 13.07 14.04
N LYS A 298 -5.08 14.30 14.29
CA LYS A 298 -5.93 15.47 14.56
C LYS A 298 -5.98 16.52 13.46
N HIS A 299 -5.10 16.49 12.50
CA HIS A 299 -5.02 17.47 11.40
C HIS A 299 -4.46 16.82 10.16
N LEU A 300 -4.82 17.32 8.99
CA LEU A 300 -4.25 16.85 7.73
C LEU A 300 -2.87 17.50 7.52
N ASP A 301 -1.86 16.66 7.27
CA ASP A 301 -0.51 17.17 6.98
C ASP A 301 -0.53 18.06 5.72
N PRO A 302 0.20 19.19 5.70
CA PRO A 302 0.21 20.11 4.55
C PRO A 302 0.61 19.44 3.22
N ALA A 303 1.55 18.49 3.24
CA ALA A 303 1.97 17.78 2.02
C ALA A 303 0.85 16.87 1.48
N VAL A 304 0.13 16.18 2.37
CA VAL A 304 -1.02 15.34 2.01
C VAL A 304 -2.16 16.22 1.47
N ARG A 305 -2.45 17.34 2.12
CA ARG A 305 -3.44 18.31 1.66
C ARG A 305 -3.09 18.83 0.27
N SER A 306 -1.83 19.22 0.06
CA SER A 306 -1.35 19.72 -1.23
C SER A 306 -1.48 18.64 -2.32
N PHE A 307 -1.13 17.40 -1.99
CA PHE A 307 -1.29 16.27 -2.91
C PHE A 307 -2.76 16.09 -3.34
N LEU A 308 -3.70 16.08 -2.38
CA LEU A 308 -5.13 15.91 -2.67
C LEU A 308 -5.69 17.04 -3.55
N LYS A 309 -5.25 18.29 -3.35
CA LYS A 309 -5.70 19.44 -4.16
C LYS A 309 -5.12 19.46 -5.58
N ASN A 310 -3.92 18.93 -5.77
CA ASN A 310 -3.20 19.05 -7.02
C ASN A 310 -3.35 17.81 -7.94
N ASN A 311 -4.06 16.80 -7.49
CA ASN A 311 -4.29 15.57 -8.23
C ASN A 311 -5.81 15.31 -8.41
N PRO A 312 -6.24 14.55 -9.43
CA PRO A 312 -7.66 14.35 -9.74
C PRO A 312 -8.34 13.37 -8.76
N VAL A 313 -8.13 13.55 -7.47
CA VAL A 313 -8.72 12.72 -6.42
C VAL A 313 -10.19 13.12 -6.24
N ARG A 314 -11.09 12.13 -6.37
CA ARG A 314 -12.53 12.28 -6.18
C ARG A 314 -13.05 11.51 -4.98
N LYS A 315 -12.29 10.50 -4.56
CA LYS A 315 -12.68 9.61 -3.46
C LYS A 315 -11.54 9.39 -2.47
N VAL A 316 -11.85 9.53 -1.21
CA VAL A 316 -10.97 9.19 -0.09
C VAL A 316 -11.58 8.06 0.72
N ILE A 317 -10.81 7.00 0.93
CA ILE A 317 -11.20 5.89 1.80
C ILE A 317 -10.34 5.93 3.05
N ILE A 318 -10.94 6.27 4.17
CA ILE A 318 -10.27 6.23 5.48
C ILE A 318 -10.37 4.81 6.02
N VAL A 319 -9.22 4.15 6.26
CA VAL A 319 -9.20 2.85 6.95
C VAL A 319 -8.71 3.07 8.37
N GLY A 320 -9.64 2.91 9.31
CA GLY A 320 -9.41 3.10 10.74
C GLY A 320 -10.45 3.98 11.43
N GLY A 321 -10.63 3.73 12.73
CA GLY A 321 -11.59 4.45 13.57
C GLY A 321 -11.16 5.89 13.90
N GLU A 322 -12.04 6.62 14.57
CA GLU A 322 -11.79 8.03 14.95
C GLU A 322 -10.63 8.18 15.94
N ASN A 323 -10.25 7.10 16.62
CA ASN A 323 -9.05 7.07 17.47
C ASN A 323 -7.75 7.06 16.66
N SER A 324 -7.80 6.62 15.40
CA SER A 324 -6.67 6.58 14.47
C SER A 324 -6.64 7.80 13.54
N VAL A 325 -7.81 8.15 12.96
CA VAL A 325 -8.03 9.31 12.09
C VAL A 325 -9.29 10.01 12.54
N SER A 326 -9.18 11.19 13.13
CA SER A 326 -10.30 11.89 13.78
C SER A 326 -11.42 12.28 12.81
N LYS A 327 -12.61 12.51 13.36
CA LYS A 327 -13.77 13.01 12.60
C LYS A 327 -13.51 14.39 11.99
N SER A 328 -12.67 15.22 12.63
CA SER A 328 -12.28 16.53 12.09
C SER A 328 -11.53 16.41 10.76
N ILE A 329 -10.66 15.41 10.59
CA ILE A 329 -9.98 15.14 9.32
C ILE A 329 -10.99 14.67 8.27
N GLU A 330 -11.91 13.78 8.61
CA GLU A 330 -12.95 13.32 7.69
C GLU A 330 -13.80 14.48 7.18
N ASN A 331 -14.19 15.40 8.08
CA ASN A 331 -14.93 16.61 7.69
C ASN A 331 -14.07 17.54 6.82
N GLU A 332 -12.79 17.74 7.17
CA GLU A 332 -11.87 18.54 6.38
C GLU A 332 -11.71 18.00 4.95
N LEU A 333 -11.58 16.68 4.79
CA LEU A 333 -11.46 16.02 3.50
C LEU A 333 -12.68 16.23 2.60
N GLY A 334 -13.88 16.21 3.18
CA GLY A 334 -15.13 16.46 2.45
C GLY A 334 -15.28 17.90 1.92
N HIS A 335 -14.43 18.84 2.37
CA HIS A 335 -14.46 20.25 1.97
C HIS A 335 -13.19 20.68 1.22
N LEU A 336 -12.36 19.76 0.77
CA LEU A 336 -11.16 20.03 -0.03
C LEU A 336 -11.46 20.23 -1.50
#